data_57dfc4b5996f3ca4fdb5d9d5961160ee
#
_entry.id   57dfc4b5996f3ca4fdb5d9d5961160ee
#
_cell.length_a   1.000
_cell.length_b   1.000
_cell.length_c   1.000
_cell.angle_alpha   90.00
_cell.angle_beta   90.00
_cell.angle_gamma   90.00
#
_symmetry.space_group_name_H-M   'P 1'
#
loop_
_entity.id
_entity.type
_entity.pdbx_description
1 polymer ?
#
loop_
_entity_poly.entity_id
_entity_poly.type
_entity_poly.pdbx_seq_one_letter_code
_entity_poly.pdbx_strand_id
1 'polypeptide(L)'
;MEDAFLPPQRLGFVGLGNMGAPMARHLAAAGFQVVAADSNPAALARFCDAVPCERAASLAHLGRACRLVITMLPDGAAVRQVLLGGAGVAAGLAAGSVVLDMSSAEPVATRALAAKLAEAAVSLVDAPVSGGVKRAVEGKLAIMAGGEPAAIARCATVFAALGTVFRTGASGSGHAVKALNNYLSAVALAATAEAMMAGGKFGIDPALMLEILNHSTGRNTATEQKYPAYVLPRSFDSGFALGLMAKDLRIALGLAEAVGTPDSLLSECAALWQRAQRQLGFNADNTEIVRYLEASRGASADE
;
A
#
# COMPACT_ATOMS: atom_id res chain seq x y z
N MET A 1 22.01 9.13 -18.69
CA MET A 1 22.16 8.17 -17.57
C MET A 1 23.00 8.73 -16.41
N GLU A 2 23.50 9.95 -16.52
CA GLU A 2 24.39 10.58 -15.51
C GLU A 2 23.73 10.94 -14.17
N ASP A 3 22.41 10.81 -14.02
CA ASP A 3 21.67 11.26 -12.82
C ASP A 3 20.84 10.14 -12.13
N ALA A 4 21.12 8.87 -12.44
CA ALA A 4 20.47 7.72 -11.80
C ALA A 4 20.94 7.53 -10.36
N PHE A 5 20.04 7.11 -9.47
CA PHE A 5 20.41 6.71 -8.12
C PHE A 5 21.03 5.32 -8.12
N LEU A 6 22.32 5.26 -7.82
CA LEU A 6 23.13 4.03 -7.88
C LEU A 6 23.86 3.79 -6.55
N PRO A 7 24.06 2.53 -6.14
CA PRO A 7 24.95 2.22 -5.04
C PRO A 7 26.39 2.73 -5.33
N PRO A 8 27.12 3.20 -4.33
CA PRO A 8 26.80 3.22 -2.90
C PRO A 8 26.15 4.53 -2.40
N GLN A 9 25.36 5.22 -3.23
CA GLN A 9 24.72 6.48 -2.82
C GLN A 9 23.88 6.32 -1.56
N ARG A 10 23.81 7.41 -0.78
CA ARG A 10 22.92 7.51 0.38
C ARG A 10 21.48 7.69 -0.07
N LEU A 11 20.57 6.94 0.54
CA LEU A 11 19.13 7.11 0.39
C LEU A 11 18.46 7.19 1.76
N GLY A 12 17.49 8.11 1.89
CA GLY A 12 16.66 8.21 3.06
C GLY A 12 15.51 7.22 3.02
N PHE A 13 15.22 6.55 4.13
CA PHE A 13 14.05 5.67 4.23
C PHE A 13 13.26 6.00 5.49
N VAL A 14 12.00 6.41 5.33
CA VAL A 14 11.11 6.80 6.42
C VAL A 14 9.93 5.83 6.52
N GLY A 15 9.81 5.20 7.70
CA GLY A 15 8.77 4.20 7.98
C GLY A 15 9.30 2.77 7.86
N LEU A 16 9.60 2.14 9.01
CA LEU A 16 10.19 0.80 9.13
C LEU A 16 9.22 -0.22 9.72
N GLY A 17 7.95 -0.06 9.38
CA GLY A 17 6.90 -1.05 9.73
C GLY A 17 7.03 -2.36 8.94
N ASN A 18 5.96 -3.17 8.95
CA ASN A 18 5.93 -4.50 8.32
C ASN A 18 6.32 -4.52 6.83
N MET A 19 6.04 -3.43 6.11
CA MET A 19 6.40 -3.28 4.69
C MET A 19 7.76 -2.61 4.53
N GLY A 20 8.00 -1.48 5.24
CA GLY A 20 9.19 -0.65 5.03
C GLY A 20 10.48 -1.33 5.47
N ALA A 21 10.50 -2.06 6.57
CA ALA A 21 11.72 -2.73 7.04
C ALA A 21 12.27 -3.77 6.04
N PRO A 22 11.48 -4.71 5.47
CA PRO A 22 11.99 -5.60 4.43
C PRO A 22 12.41 -4.85 3.15
N MET A 23 11.69 -3.80 2.75
CA MET A 23 12.06 -2.99 1.59
C MET A 23 13.41 -2.29 1.80
N ALA A 24 13.60 -1.62 2.93
CA ALA A 24 14.87 -0.97 3.28
C ALA A 24 16.03 -1.98 3.37
N ARG A 25 15.77 -3.21 3.81
CA ARG A 25 16.76 -4.29 3.84
C ARG A 25 17.22 -4.67 2.42
N HIS A 26 16.30 -4.79 1.47
CA HIS A 26 16.64 -5.07 0.07
C HIS A 26 17.52 -3.95 -0.53
N LEU A 27 17.22 -2.70 -0.21
CA LEU A 27 18.02 -1.57 -0.68
C LEU A 27 19.44 -1.58 -0.09
N ALA A 28 19.56 -1.87 1.21
CA ALA A 28 20.88 -2.05 1.83
C ALA A 28 21.66 -3.24 1.22
N ALA A 29 20.99 -4.36 0.96
CA ALA A 29 21.56 -5.53 0.30
C ALA A 29 21.98 -5.26 -1.16
N ALA A 30 21.29 -4.34 -1.83
CA ALA A 30 21.64 -3.84 -3.15
C ALA A 30 22.84 -2.85 -3.13
N GLY A 31 23.39 -2.54 -1.94
CA GLY A 31 24.58 -1.72 -1.78
C GLY A 31 24.32 -0.23 -1.52
N PHE A 32 23.06 0.20 -1.33
CA PHE A 32 22.76 1.57 -0.93
C PHE A 32 23.11 1.82 0.55
N GLN A 33 23.57 3.03 0.86
CA GLN A 33 23.76 3.46 2.24
C GLN A 33 22.44 4.04 2.79
N VAL A 34 21.73 3.25 3.59
CA VAL A 34 20.41 3.62 4.11
C VAL A 34 20.56 4.58 5.30
N VAL A 35 19.91 5.75 5.19
CA VAL A 35 19.69 6.68 6.30
C VAL A 35 18.24 6.51 6.75
N ALA A 36 18.02 5.92 7.91
CA ALA A 36 16.72 5.47 8.36
C ALA A 36 16.07 6.40 9.37
N ALA A 37 14.75 6.56 9.27
CA ALA A 37 13.92 7.24 10.27
C ALA A 37 12.61 6.49 10.49
N ASP A 38 12.16 6.43 11.73
CA ASP A 38 10.84 5.95 12.12
C ASP A 38 10.38 6.71 13.38
N SER A 39 9.08 6.95 13.51
CA SER A 39 8.49 7.56 14.71
C SER A 39 8.51 6.61 15.91
N ASN A 40 8.64 5.30 15.68
CA ASN A 40 8.80 4.28 16.70
C ASN A 40 10.31 3.97 16.90
N PRO A 41 10.92 4.45 18.00
CA PRO A 41 12.35 4.24 18.25
C PRO A 41 12.74 2.75 18.34
N ALA A 42 11.83 1.89 18.80
CA ALA A 42 12.07 0.45 18.88
C ALA A 42 12.10 -0.21 17.50
N ALA A 43 11.29 0.25 16.53
CA ALA A 43 11.34 -0.21 15.15
C ALA A 43 12.66 0.21 14.48
N LEU A 44 13.07 1.46 14.66
CA LEU A 44 14.34 1.99 14.16
C LEU A 44 15.53 1.23 14.76
N ALA A 45 15.53 0.99 16.08
CA ALA A 45 16.59 0.23 16.74
C ALA A 45 16.70 -1.18 16.16
N ARG A 46 15.59 -1.96 16.15
CA ARG A 46 15.58 -3.33 15.59
C ARG A 46 16.09 -3.38 14.15
N PHE A 47 15.73 -2.39 13.33
CA PHE A 47 16.20 -2.35 11.95
C PHE A 47 17.71 -2.13 11.87
N CYS A 48 18.25 -1.11 12.57
CA CYS A 48 19.67 -0.78 12.52
C CYS A 48 20.58 -1.78 13.27
N ASP A 49 20.02 -2.59 14.16
CA ASP A 49 20.76 -3.70 14.79
C ASP A 49 20.91 -4.89 13.80
N ALA A 50 19.96 -5.04 12.87
CA ALA A 50 19.95 -6.12 11.88
C ALA A 50 20.54 -5.74 10.51
N VAL A 51 20.61 -4.45 10.20
CA VAL A 51 21.03 -3.92 8.89
C VAL A 51 21.96 -2.74 9.10
N PRO A 52 23.14 -2.70 8.49
CA PRO A 52 23.99 -1.51 8.53
C PRO A 52 23.22 -0.28 8.01
N CYS A 53 22.89 0.64 8.89
CA CYS A 53 22.22 1.87 8.52
C CYS A 53 22.65 3.05 9.41
N GLU A 54 22.53 4.26 8.89
CA GLU A 54 22.65 5.47 9.68
C GLU A 54 21.27 5.85 10.25
N ARG A 55 21.19 6.20 11.52
CA ARG A 55 19.98 6.75 12.12
C ARG A 55 19.91 8.25 11.83
N ALA A 56 18.85 8.70 11.18
CA ALA A 56 18.67 10.13 10.94
C ALA A 56 18.51 10.89 12.25
N ALA A 57 19.31 11.95 12.44
CA ALA A 57 19.21 12.79 13.63
C ALA A 57 17.91 13.62 13.64
N SER A 58 17.34 13.92 12.48
CA SER A 58 16.03 14.55 12.25
C SER A 58 15.57 14.33 10.82
N LEU A 59 14.30 14.62 10.51
CA LEU A 59 13.78 14.57 9.14
C LEU A 59 14.49 15.57 8.22
N ALA A 60 14.75 16.79 8.69
CA ALA A 60 15.53 17.77 7.93
C ALA A 60 16.99 17.34 7.71
N HIS A 61 17.61 16.65 8.68
CA HIS A 61 18.94 16.04 8.49
C HIS A 61 18.90 14.97 7.40
N LEU A 62 17.90 14.09 7.42
CA LEU A 62 17.71 13.07 6.39
C LEU A 62 17.56 13.69 5.00
N GLY A 63 16.79 14.78 4.87
CA GLY A 63 16.67 15.53 3.63
C GLY A 63 18.00 16.12 3.13
N ARG A 64 18.83 16.67 4.03
CA ARG A 64 20.18 17.19 3.67
C ARG A 64 21.16 16.09 3.29
N ALA A 65 21.03 14.93 3.92
CA ALA A 65 21.95 13.81 3.71
C ALA A 65 21.67 13.01 2.43
N CYS A 66 20.44 13.06 1.90
CA CYS A 66 19.98 12.18 0.83
C CYS A 66 19.30 12.96 -0.27
N ARG A 67 19.64 12.69 -1.53
CA ARG A 67 18.95 13.23 -2.71
C ARG A 67 17.76 12.37 -3.15
N LEU A 68 17.65 11.16 -2.63
CA LEU A 68 16.48 10.30 -2.77
C LEU A 68 15.96 9.97 -1.38
N VAL A 69 14.69 10.24 -1.14
CA VAL A 69 14.00 9.88 0.10
C VAL A 69 12.79 9.03 -0.22
N ILE A 70 12.72 7.87 0.40
CA ILE A 70 11.61 6.91 0.28
C ILE A 70 10.72 7.03 1.53
N THR A 71 9.42 7.13 1.32
CA THR A 71 8.42 7.06 2.38
C THR A 71 7.59 5.78 2.25
N MET A 72 7.37 5.09 3.37
CA MET A 72 6.48 3.93 3.48
C MET A 72 5.67 4.03 4.76
N LEU A 73 4.63 4.84 4.72
CA LEU A 73 3.87 5.36 5.86
C LEU A 73 2.40 4.90 5.80
N PRO A 74 1.64 5.00 6.90
CA PRO A 74 0.27 4.49 6.97
C PRO A 74 -0.70 5.14 5.99
N ASP A 75 -0.56 6.45 5.74
CA ASP A 75 -1.49 7.25 4.91
C ASP A 75 -0.85 8.53 4.38
N GLY A 76 -1.58 9.25 3.52
CA GLY A 76 -1.13 10.51 2.92
C GLY A 76 -0.96 11.66 3.91
N ALA A 77 -1.69 11.66 5.02
CA ALA A 77 -1.54 12.66 6.08
C ALA A 77 -0.19 12.52 6.77
N ALA A 78 0.22 11.29 7.09
CA ALA A 78 1.54 10.99 7.63
C ALA A 78 2.66 11.35 6.63
N VAL A 79 2.48 11.05 5.33
CA VAL A 79 3.43 11.44 4.28
C VAL A 79 3.58 12.96 4.23
N ARG A 80 2.49 13.69 4.17
CA ARG A 80 2.49 15.16 4.16
C ARG A 80 3.17 15.73 5.41
N GLN A 81 2.87 15.19 6.59
CA GLN A 81 3.47 15.63 7.84
C GLN A 81 4.98 15.39 7.87
N VAL A 82 5.44 14.22 7.43
CA VAL A 82 6.87 13.87 7.35
C VAL A 82 7.60 14.75 6.35
N LEU A 83 6.99 15.07 5.23
CA LEU A 83 7.64 15.87 4.19
C LEU A 83 7.57 17.37 4.48
N LEU A 84 6.42 17.91 4.85
CA LEU A 84 6.17 19.36 4.92
C LEU A 84 5.96 19.90 6.36
N GLY A 85 5.88 19.01 7.36
CA GLY A 85 5.62 19.47 8.75
C GLY A 85 6.89 20.07 9.37
N GLY A 86 6.79 21.26 9.98
CA GLY A 86 7.85 21.89 10.78
C GLY A 86 9.25 21.78 10.17
N ALA A 87 10.11 20.98 10.79
CA ALA A 87 11.45 20.60 10.29
C ALA A 87 11.39 19.27 9.51
N GLY A 88 10.40 19.13 8.60
CA GLY A 88 10.21 17.95 7.77
C GLY A 88 11.35 17.73 6.77
N VAL A 89 11.24 16.64 6.03
CA VAL A 89 12.27 16.22 5.05
C VAL A 89 12.53 17.31 4.00
N ALA A 90 11.48 17.97 3.51
CA ALA A 90 11.59 18.99 2.46
C ALA A 90 12.45 20.18 2.87
N ALA A 91 12.50 20.52 4.15
CA ALA A 91 13.35 21.60 4.66
C ALA A 91 14.87 21.33 4.49
N GLY A 92 15.24 20.08 4.22
CA GLY A 92 16.63 19.69 3.97
C GLY A 92 16.94 19.32 2.53
N LEU A 93 15.94 19.05 1.69
CA LEU A 93 16.15 18.57 0.31
C LEU A 93 16.80 19.66 -0.57
N ALA A 94 17.81 19.25 -1.33
CA ALA A 94 18.39 20.10 -2.37
C ALA A 94 17.54 20.03 -3.66
N ALA A 95 17.62 21.07 -4.48
CA ALA A 95 17.04 21.06 -5.83
C ALA A 95 17.52 19.84 -6.63
N GLY A 96 16.64 19.25 -7.42
CA GLY A 96 16.89 18.02 -8.17
C GLY A 96 16.78 16.74 -7.31
N SER A 97 16.42 16.83 -6.03
CA SER A 97 16.11 15.64 -5.22
C SER A 97 14.80 14.98 -5.65
N VAL A 98 14.65 13.71 -5.31
CA VAL A 98 13.43 12.92 -5.54
C VAL A 98 12.88 12.41 -4.21
N VAL A 99 11.59 12.58 -4.03
CA VAL A 99 10.81 11.86 -3.02
C VAL A 99 10.08 10.73 -3.72
N LEU A 100 10.28 9.50 -3.26
CA LEU A 100 9.62 8.30 -3.74
C LEU A 100 8.63 7.83 -2.66
N ASP A 101 7.36 8.18 -2.82
CA ASP A 101 6.32 7.78 -1.89
C ASP A 101 5.74 6.42 -2.26
N MET A 102 6.08 5.40 -1.48
CA MET A 102 5.61 4.03 -1.67
C MET A 102 4.42 3.67 -0.74
N SER A 103 3.87 4.65 -0.06
CA SER A 103 2.67 4.55 0.78
C SER A 103 1.40 4.37 -0.07
N SER A 104 0.25 4.21 0.58
CA SER A 104 -1.07 4.35 -0.06
C SER A 104 -1.71 5.65 0.41
N ALA A 105 -1.89 6.59 -0.52
CA ALA A 105 -2.36 7.95 -0.23
C ALA A 105 -3.42 8.41 -1.25
N GLU A 106 -4.09 9.51 -0.93
CA GLU A 106 -5.13 10.12 -1.76
C GLU A 106 -4.52 10.72 -3.04
N PRO A 107 -4.94 10.30 -4.25
CA PRO A 107 -4.32 10.74 -5.52
C PRO A 107 -4.37 12.25 -5.73
N VAL A 108 -5.47 12.89 -5.36
CA VAL A 108 -5.65 14.34 -5.49
C VAL A 108 -4.71 15.11 -4.56
N ALA A 109 -4.59 14.65 -3.30
CA ALA A 109 -3.67 15.23 -2.33
C ALA A 109 -2.20 15.02 -2.76
N THR A 110 -1.89 13.89 -3.39
CA THR A 110 -0.56 13.60 -3.96
C THR A 110 -0.20 14.58 -5.06
N ARG A 111 -1.13 14.93 -5.96
CA ARG A 111 -0.90 15.98 -6.98
C ARG A 111 -0.58 17.33 -6.36
N ALA A 112 -1.33 17.73 -5.34
CA ALA A 112 -1.07 18.98 -4.63
C ALA A 112 0.29 18.96 -3.91
N LEU A 113 0.67 17.83 -3.29
CA LEU A 113 1.97 17.65 -2.66
C LEU A 113 3.10 17.70 -3.69
N ALA A 114 2.95 17.06 -4.84
CA ALA A 114 3.92 17.12 -5.94
C ALA A 114 4.15 18.54 -6.44
N ALA A 115 3.05 19.30 -6.66
CA ALA A 115 3.14 20.70 -7.04
C ALA A 115 3.88 21.55 -6.00
N LYS A 116 3.63 21.30 -4.70
CA LYS A 116 4.30 22.03 -3.62
C LYS A 116 5.80 21.72 -3.54
N LEU A 117 6.20 20.47 -3.74
CA LEU A 117 7.63 20.08 -3.76
C LEU A 117 8.34 20.62 -5.02
N ALA A 118 7.64 20.72 -6.14
CA ALA A 118 8.18 21.27 -7.38
C ALA A 118 8.58 22.77 -7.27
N GLU A 119 7.97 23.54 -6.35
CA GLU A 119 8.39 24.92 -6.05
C GLU A 119 9.86 25.00 -5.57
N ALA A 120 10.36 23.92 -4.94
CA ALA A 120 11.74 23.77 -4.53
C ALA A 120 12.59 22.92 -5.49
N ALA A 121 12.10 22.71 -6.74
CA ALA A 121 12.72 21.82 -7.74
C ALA A 121 12.95 20.39 -7.21
N VAL A 122 12.05 19.88 -6.36
CA VAL A 122 12.04 18.50 -5.86
C VAL A 122 10.93 17.73 -6.57
N SER A 123 11.26 16.58 -7.16
CA SER A 123 10.28 15.71 -7.81
C SER A 123 9.62 14.76 -6.81
N LEU A 124 8.31 14.58 -6.92
CA LEU A 124 7.57 13.50 -6.24
C LEU A 124 7.22 12.41 -7.24
N VAL A 125 7.59 11.17 -6.92
CA VAL A 125 7.13 9.95 -7.58
C VAL A 125 6.26 9.19 -6.58
N ASP A 126 4.99 9.02 -6.89
CA ASP A 126 4.10 8.13 -6.13
C ASP A 126 4.22 6.71 -6.67
N ALA A 127 4.63 5.79 -5.82
CA ALA A 127 4.97 4.43 -6.21
C ALA A 127 4.43 3.38 -5.22
N PRO A 128 3.12 3.40 -4.93
CA PRO A 128 2.52 2.42 -4.03
C PRO A 128 2.74 1.00 -4.53
N VAL A 129 2.70 0.07 -3.57
CA VAL A 129 3.07 -1.32 -3.81
C VAL A 129 1.91 -2.28 -3.62
N SER A 130 1.96 -3.41 -4.32
CA SER A 130 1.05 -4.53 -4.16
C SER A 130 1.82 -5.84 -3.99
N GLY A 131 1.26 -6.78 -3.20
CA GLY A 131 1.83 -8.09 -2.92
C GLY A 131 1.97 -8.41 -1.42
N GLY A 132 1.71 -7.44 -0.54
CA GLY A 132 1.75 -7.61 0.89
C GLY A 132 3.16 -7.87 1.44
N VAL A 133 3.23 -8.19 2.74
CA VAL A 133 4.50 -8.39 3.46
C VAL A 133 5.32 -9.53 2.85
N LYS A 134 4.68 -10.61 2.42
CA LYS A 134 5.37 -11.76 1.81
C LYS A 134 6.21 -11.34 0.61
N ARG A 135 5.60 -10.60 -0.35
CA ARG A 135 6.32 -10.13 -1.54
C ARG A 135 7.33 -9.02 -1.22
N ALA A 136 7.09 -8.22 -0.17
CA ALA A 136 8.09 -7.25 0.30
C ALA A 136 9.35 -7.96 0.81
N VAL A 137 9.20 -9.06 1.56
CA VAL A 137 10.32 -9.90 2.04
C VAL A 137 11.03 -10.59 0.88
N GLU A 138 10.33 -10.97 -0.18
CA GLU A 138 10.89 -11.61 -1.37
C GLU A 138 11.52 -10.64 -2.37
N GLY A 139 11.34 -9.32 -2.21
CA GLY A 139 11.77 -8.32 -3.22
C GLY A 139 11.00 -8.42 -4.54
N LYS A 140 9.72 -8.84 -4.49
CA LYS A 140 8.86 -9.12 -5.65
C LYS A 140 7.59 -8.30 -5.67
N LEU A 141 7.64 -7.07 -5.18
CA LEU A 141 6.50 -6.17 -5.18
C LEU A 141 6.08 -5.78 -6.60
N ALA A 142 4.79 -5.58 -6.82
CA ALA A 142 4.29 -4.84 -7.97
C ALA A 142 4.22 -3.36 -7.58
N ILE A 143 4.97 -2.51 -8.28
CA ILE A 143 5.16 -1.09 -7.97
C ILE A 143 4.45 -0.26 -9.03
N MET A 144 3.52 0.58 -8.64
CA MET A 144 2.70 1.42 -9.54
C MET A 144 3.24 2.85 -9.52
N ALA A 145 4.14 3.21 -10.45
CA ALA A 145 4.88 4.47 -10.42
C ALA A 145 4.23 5.55 -11.28
N GLY A 146 3.75 6.62 -10.61
CA GLY A 146 3.25 7.86 -11.21
C GLY A 146 4.22 9.02 -10.96
N GLY A 147 4.35 9.92 -11.94
CA GLY A 147 5.23 11.09 -11.82
C GLY A 147 5.97 11.40 -13.12
N GLU A 148 6.90 12.35 -13.04
CA GLU A 148 7.72 12.73 -14.18
C GLU A 148 8.56 11.55 -14.70
N PRO A 149 8.54 11.23 -16.01
CA PRO A 149 9.26 10.10 -16.56
C PRO A 149 10.75 10.07 -16.23
N ALA A 150 11.38 11.25 -16.21
CA ALA A 150 12.79 11.38 -15.86
C ALA A 150 13.06 11.02 -14.39
N ALA A 151 12.21 11.47 -13.47
CA ALA A 151 12.33 11.14 -12.04
C ALA A 151 12.13 9.63 -11.79
N ILE A 152 11.12 9.01 -12.46
CA ILE A 152 10.90 7.56 -12.40
C ILE A 152 12.13 6.81 -12.94
N ALA A 153 12.70 7.24 -14.05
CA ALA A 153 13.87 6.59 -14.64
C ALA A 153 15.10 6.63 -13.72
N ARG A 154 15.29 7.73 -12.98
CA ARG A 154 16.37 7.86 -11.98
C ARG A 154 16.25 6.84 -10.84
N CYS A 155 15.04 6.38 -10.51
CA CYS A 155 14.78 5.38 -9.48
C CYS A 155 14.88 3.92 -9.97
N ALA A 156 15.29 3.65 -11.21
CA ALA A 156 15.25 2.32 -11.81
C ALA A 156 15.98 1.25 -10.98
N THR A 157 17.16 1.54 -10.45
CA THR A 157 17.94 0.59 -9.62
C THR A 157 17.25 0.32 -8.28
N VAL A 158 16.59 1.33 -7.71
CA VAL A 158 15.78 1.17 -6.48
C VAL A 158 14.60 0.25 -6.75
N PHE A 159 13.89 0.46 -7.85
CA PHE A 159 12.76 -0.40 -8.22
C PHE A 159 13.21 -1.84 -8.48
N ALA A 160 14.34 -2.04 -9.18
CA ALA A 160 14.85 -3.37 -9.45
C ALA A 160 15.18 -4.17 -8.17
N ALA A 161 15.59 -3.50 -7.09
CA ALA A 161 15.84 -4.13 -5.80
C ALA A 161 14.54 -4.50 -5.05
N LEU A 162 13.40 -3.91 -5.40
CA LEU A 162 12.13 -4.05 -4.67
C LEU A 162 11.09 -4.88 -5.42
N GLY A 163 11.16 -4.96 -6.76
CA GLY A 163 10.19 -5.69 -7.55
C GLY A 163 10.05 -5.20 -8.99
N THR A 164 8.85 -5.37 -9.54
CA THR A 164 8.51 -4.98 -10.92
C THR A 164 7.77 -3.66 -10.92
N VAL A 165 8.26 -2.68 -11.71
CA VAL A 165 7.64 -1.36 -11.83
C VAL A 165 6.71 -1.29 -13.04
N PHE A 166 5.54 -0.69 -12.83
CA PHE A 166 4.55 -0.32 -13.85
C PHE A 166 4.41 1.19 -13.84
N ARG A 167 4.72 1.84 -14.96
CA ARG A 167 4.51 3.29 -15.11
C ARG A 167 3.04 3.58 -15.35
N THR A 168 2.44 4.39 -14.50
CA THR A 168 0.99 4.63 -14.51
C THR A 168 0.60 5.99 -15.11
N GLY A 169 1.54 6.89 -15.28
CA GLY A 169 1.30 8.23 -15.83
C GLY A 169 1.81 9.36 -14.93
N ALA A 170 1.10 10.49 -14.93
CA ALA A 170 1.45 11.67 -14.14
C ALA A 170 1.32 11.43 -12.62
N SER A 171 1.84 12.36 -11.80
CA SER A 171 1.75 12.29 -10.34
C SER A 171 0.34 12.02 -9.84
N GLY A 172 0.21 11.15 -8.87
CA GLY A 172 -1.04 10.64 -8.29
C GLY A 172 -1.64 9.45 -9.03
N SER A 173 -1.14 9.09 -10.23
CA SER A 173 -1.69 7.95 -10.99
C SER A 173 -1.33 6.60 -10.36
N GLY A 174 -0.19 6.46 -9.72
CA GLY A 174 0.17 5.27 -8.97
C GLY A 174 -0.78 5.03 -7.81
N HIS A 175 -1.00 6.04 -6.97
CA HIS A 175 -1.98 5.98 -5.88
C HIS A 175 -3.39 5.71 -6.36
N ALA A 176 -3.81 6.31 -7.51
CA ALA A 176 -5.11 6.05 -8.11
C ALA A 176 -5.27 4.58 -8.51
N VAL A 177 -4.31 4.03 -9.25
CA VAL A 177 -4.33 2.61 -9.67
C VAL A 177 -4.33 1.68 -8.45
N LYS A 178 -3.54 2.01 -7.42
CA LYS A 178 -3.50 1.23 -6.16
C LYS A 178 -4.85 1.19 -5.46
N ALA A 179 -5.52 2.33 -5.30
CA ALA A 179 -6.82 2.42 -4.64
C ALA A 179 -7.89 1.65 -5.43
N LEU A 180 -7.93 1.82 -6.76
CA LEU A 180 -8.87 1.11 -7.63
C LEU A 180 -8.61 -0.40 -7.65
N ASN A 181 -7.35 -0.84 -7.66
CA ASN A 181 -6.99 -2.26 -7.52
C ASN A 181 -7.52 -2.84 -6.20
N ASN A 182 -7.36 -2.12 -5.09
CA ASN A 182 -7.82 -2.61 -3.79
C ASN A 182 -9.36 -2.58 -3.69
N TYR A 183 -10.03 -1.63 -4.33
CA TYR A 183 -11.48 -1.66 -4.50
C TYR A 183 -11.95 -2.94 -5.20
N LEU A 184 -11.38 -3.27 -6.37
CA LEU A 184 -11.73 -4.50 -7.08
C LEU A 184 -11.45 -5.76 -6.24
N SER A 185 -10.34 -5.79 -5.50
CA SER A 185 -10.04 -6.90 -4.59
C SER A 185 -11.02 -7.02 -3.42
N ALA A 186 -11.49 -5.90 -2.88
CA ALA A 186 -12.44 -5.86 -1.78
C ALA A 186 -13.84 -6.32 -2.21
N VAL A 187 -14.32 -5.81 -3.35
CA VAL A 187 -15.60 -6.24 -3.96
C VAL A 187 -15.57 -7.73 -4.26
N ALA A 188 -14.50 -8.20 -4.91
CA ALA A 188 -14.36 -9.61 -5.26
C ALA A 188 -14.42 -10.51 -4.02
N LEU A 189 -13.76 -10.12 -2.92
CA LEU A 189 -13.79 -10.91 -1.69
C LEU A 189 -15.17 -10.92 -1.04
N ALA A 190 -15.85 -9.77 -0.95
CA ALA A 190 -17.18 -9.68 -0.37
C ALA A 190 -18.22 -10.45 -1.22
N ALA A 191 -18.22 -10.25 -2.53
CA ALA A 191 -19.13 -10.96 -3.45
C ALA A 191 -18.90 -12.47 -3.44
N THR A 192 -17.62 -12.91 -3.40
CA THR A 192 -17.28 -14.33 -3.27
C THR A 192 -17.80 -14.89 -1.95
N ALA A 193 -17.67 -14.15 -0.85
CA ALA A 193 -18.18 -14.59 0.45
C ALA A 193 -19.69 -14.81 0.43
N GLU A 194 -20.45 -13.87 -0.10
CA GLU A 194 -21.91 -13.98 -0.24
C GLU A 194 -22.31 -15.17 -1.08
N ALA A 195 -21.65 -15.36 -2.25
CA ALA A 195 -21.90 -16.48 -3.15
C ALA A 195 -21.59 -17.83 -2.47
N MET A 196 -20.45 -17.96 -1.80
CA MET A 196 -20.04 -19.18 -1.11
C MET A 196 -20.98 -19.51 0.06
N MET A 197 -21.44 -18.51 0.81
CA MET A 197 -22.45 -18.70 1.86
C MET A 197 -23.78 -19.16 1.30
N ALA A 198 -24.24 -18.58 0.18
CA ALA A 198 -25.49 -18.96 -0.46
C ALA A 198 -25.43 -20.40 -0.97
N GLY A 199 -24.35 -20.77 -1.66
CA GLY A 199 -24.14 -22.13 -2.16
C GLY A 199 -24.05 -23.18 -1.06
N GLY A 200 -23.30 -22.88 0.02
CA GLY A 200 -23.22 -23.76 1.18
C GLY A 200 -24.55 -23.99 1.89
N LYS A 201 -25.36 -22.91 2.05
CA LYS A 201 -26.73 -23.04 2.59
C LYS A 201 -27.69 -23.81 1.66
N PHE A 202 -27.45 -23.76 0.36
CA PHE A 202 -28.20 -24.57 -0.62
C PHE A 202 -27.80 -26.05 -0.60
N GLY A 203 -26.66 -26.38 0.06
CA GLY A 203 -26.14 -27.75 0.17
C GLY A 203 -25.04 -28.10 -0.81
N ILE A 204 -24.45 -27.12 -1.48
CA ILE A 204 -23.29 -27.34 -2.36
C ILE A 204 -22.02 -27.44 -1.49
N ASP A 205 -21.20 -28.46 -1.74
CA ASP A 205 -19.89 -28.59 -1.09
C ASP A 205 -19.01 -27.38 -1.41
N PRO A 206 -18.46 -26.68 -0.40
CA PRO A 206 -17.69 -25.46 -0.65
C PRO A 206 -16.41 -25.67 -1.48
N ALA A 207 -15.73 -26.80 -1.34
CA ALA A 207 -14.51 -27.06 -2.11
C ALA A 207 -14.84 -27.31 -3.58
N LEU A 208 -15.87 -28.11 -3.87
CA LEU A 208 -16.38 -28.33 -5.22
C LEU A 208 -16.88 -27.03 -5.86
N MET A 209 -17.64 -26.22 -5.11
CA MET A 209 -18.12 -24.94 -5.63
C MET A 209 -16.95 -24.02 -6.00
N LEU A 210 -15.93 -23.94 -5.18
CA LEU A 210 -14.75 -23.11 -5.42
C LEU A 210 -13.98 -23.58 -6.66
N GLU A 211 -13.85 -24.91 -6.84
CA GLU A 211 -13.23 -25.49 -8.03
C GLU A 211 -13.99 -25.09 -9.30
N ILE A 212 -15.32 -25.21 -9.31
CA ILE A 212 -16.16 -24.83 -10.44
C ILE A 212 -16.03 -23.32 -10.73
N LEU A 213 -16.06 -22.46 -9.70
CA LEU A 213 -15.91 -21.03 -9.88
C LEU A 213 -14.55 -20.67 -10.51
N ASN A 214 -13.48 -21.36 -10.12
CA ASN A 214 -12.14 -21.14 -10.66
C ASN A 214 -11.98 -21.63 -12.12
N HIS A 215 -12.84 -22.54 -12.60
CA HIS A 215 -12.90 -22.96 -14.01
C HIS A 215 -13.96 -22.19 -14.82
N SER A 216 -14.61 -21.21 -14.21
CA SER A 216 -15.70 -20.44 -14.80
C SER A 216 -15.44 -18.94 -14.78
N THR A 217 -16.37 -18.14 -15.30
CA THR A 217 -16.25 -16.67 -15.41
C THR A 217 -16.26 -15.95 -14.06
N GLY A 218 -16.64 -16.60 -12.97
CA GLY A 218 -16.59 -16.07 -11.59
C GLY A 218 -15.19 -16.06 -10.96
N ARG A 219 -14.18 -16.60 -11.66
CA ARG A 219 -12.80 -16.66 -11.19
C ARG A 219 -12.24 -15.27 -10.86
N ASN A 220 -11.61 -15.15 -9.68
CA ASN A 220 -10.98 -13.93 -9.24
C ASN A 220 -9.93 -14.22 -8.13
N THR A 221 -9.20 -13.20 -7.66
CA THR A 221 -8.16 -13.39 -6.62
C THR A 221 -8.72 -13.97 -5.31
N ALA A 222 -9.98 -13.67 -4.96
CA ALA A 222 -10.56 -14.25 -3.75
C ALA A 222 -10.81 -15.75 -3.93
N THR A 223 -11.34 -16.19 -5.07
CA THR A 223 -11.58 -17.61 -5.34
C THR A 223 -10.29 -18.41 -5.50
N GLU A 224 -9.27 -17.83 -6.16
CA GLU A 224 -8.01 -18.51 -6.46
C GLU A 224 -7.05 -18.59 -5.28
N GLN A 225 -7.02 -17.55 -4.43
CA GLN A 225 -5.96 -17.41 -3.42
C GLN A 225 -6.52 -17.30 -1.99
N LYS A 226 -7.46 -16.35 -1.74
CA LYS A 226 -7.86 -16.06 -0.36
C LYS A 226 -8.73 -17.15 0.25
N TYR A 227 -9.70 -17.65 -0.50
CA TYR A 227 -10.58 -18.70 -0.02
C TYR A 227 -9.85 -19.99 0.30
N PRO A 228 -9.08 -20.60 -0.63
CA PRO A 228 -8.40 -21.85 -0.33
C PRO A 228 -7.32 -21.72 0.75
N ALA A 229 -6.62 -20.57 0.81
CA ALA A 229 -5.50 -20.41 1.72
C ALA A 229 -5.92 -19.96 3.14
N TYR A 230 -6.98 -19.15 3.29
CA TYR A 230 -7.26 -18.47 4.56
C TYR A 230 -8.70 -18.61 5.05
N VAL A 231 -9.69 -18.70 4.12
CA VAL A 231 -11.11 -18.73 4.50
C VAL A 231 -11.60 -20.14 4.78
N LEU A 232 -11.39 -21.09 3.86
CA LEU A 232 -11.78 -22.49 4.07
C LEU A 232 -11.06 -23.12 5.29
N PRO A 233 -9.74 -22.94 5.46
CA PRO A 233 -9.04 -23.40 6.67
C PRO A 233 -9.40 -22.62 7.94
N ARG A 234 -10.10 -21.48 7.82
CA ARG A 234 -10.48 -20.60 8.94
C ARG A 234 -9.28 -19.96 9.65
N SER A 235 -8.13 -19.81 8.99
CA SER A 235 -6.92 -19.20 9.56
C SER A 235 -7.02 -17.66 9.63
N PHE A 236 -7.60 -17.01 8.60
CA PHE A 236 -7.78 -15.56 8.50
C PHE A 236 -6.50 -14.75 8.78
N ASP A 237 -5.40 -15.16 8.16
CA ASP A 237 -4.04 -14.65 8.39
C ASP A 237 -3.32 -14.26 7.09
N SER A 238 -4.05 -13.67 6.15
CA SER A 238 -3.48 -13.23 4.86
C SER A 238 -2.40 -12.15 4.99
N GLY A 239 -2.30 -11.53 6.17
CA GLY A 239 -1.29 -10.52 6.49
C GLY A 239 -1.62 -9.11 6.01
N PHE A 240 -2.86 -8.83 5.59
CA PHE A 240 -3.31 -7.48 5.25
C PHE A 240 -4.47 -7.04 6.14
N ALA A 241 -4.28 -5.96 6.89
CA ALA A 241 -5.26 -5.50 7.87
C ALA A 241 -6.55 -4.99 7.21
N LEU A 242 -7.69 -5.34 7.79
CA LEU A 242 -9.02 -4.93 7.38
C LEU A 242 -9.16 -3.39 7.38
N GLY A 243 -8.59 -2.72 8.37
CA GLY A 243 -8.59 -1.27 8.43
C GLY A 243 -7.81 -0.59 7.30
N LEU A 244 -6.75 -1.22 6.79
CA LEU A 244 -6.03 -0.74 5.61
C LEU A 244 -6.87 -0.90 4.34
N MET A 245 -7.63 -2.00 4.21
CA MET A 245 -8.56 -2.18 3.09
C MET A 245 -9.68 -1.14 3.14
N ALA A 246 -10.28 -0.90 4.30
CA ALA A 246 -11.30 0.13 4.48
C ALA A 246 -10.78 1.55 4.18
N LYS A 247 -9.52 1.85 4.53
CA LYS A 247 -8.83 3.09 4.16
C LYS A 247 -8.70 3.20 2.64
N ASP A 248 -8.22 2.16 1.97
CA ASP A 248 -7.99 2.19 0.52
C ASP A 248 -9.30 2.33 -0.26
N LEU A 249 -10.40 1.76 0.24
CA LEU A 249 -11.74 1.98 -0.32
C LEU A 249 -12.20 3.44 -0.19
N ARG A 250 -11.92 4.10 0.94
CA ARG A 250 -12.21 5.54 1.09
C ARG A 250 -11.39 6.39 0.12
N ILE A 251 -10.14 6.02 -0.12
CA ILE A 251 -9.29 6.69 -1.12
C ILE A 251 -9.89 6.52 -2.53
N ALA A 252 -10.35 5.32 -2.88
CA ALA A 252 -10.99 5.05 -4.17
C ALA A 252 -12.28 5.84 -4.33
N LEU A 253 -13.11 5.92 -3.28
CA LEU A 253 -14.35 6.71 -3.27
C LEU A 253 -14.07 8.20 -3.46
N GLY A 254 -13.15 8.78 -2.70
CA GLY A 254 -12.76 10.18 -2.86
C GLY A 254 -12.16 10.49 -4.25
N LEU A 255 -11.51 9.51 -4.88
CA LEU A 255 -11.09 9.66 -6.28
C LEU A 255 -12.28 9.70 -7.23
N ALA A 256 -13.25 8.77 -7.12
CA ALA A 256 -14.44 8.72 -7.96
C ALA A 256 -15.25 10.02 -7.86
N GLU A 257 -15.45 10.52 -6.64
CA GLU A 257 -16.09 11.81 -6.35
C GLU A 257 -15.35 12.98 -7.03
N ALA A 258 -14.01 13.02 -6.88
CA ALA A 258 -13.18 14.10 -7.42
C ALA A 258 -13.19 14.18 -8.96
N VAL A 259 -13.37 13.02 -9.64
CA VAL A 259 -13.42 12.96 -11.11
C VAL A 259 -14.86 12.87 -11.67
N GLY A 260 -15.88 12.83 -10.80
CA GLY A 260 -17.29 12.85 -11.17
C GLY A 260 -17.78 11.57 -11.87
N THR A 261 -17.26 10.39 -11.46
CA THR A 261 -17.73 9.11 -12.02
C THR A 261 -18.79 8.45 -11.13
N PRO A 262 -19.67 7.59 -11.67
CA PRO A 262 -20.58 6.78 -10.87
C PRO A 262 -19.82 5.92 -9.84
N ASP A 263 -20.32 5.86 -8.61
CA ASP A 263 -19.66 5.23 -7.48
C ASP A 263 -20.57 4.34 -6.61
N SER A 264 -21.80 4.07 -7.03
CA SER A 264 -22.81 3.38 -6.22
C SER A 264 -22.31 2.06 -5.63
N LEU A 265 -21.70 1.18 -6.43
CA LEU A 265 -21.14 -0.08 -5.93
C LEU A 265 -19.92 0.15 -5.02
N LEU A 266 -19.10 1.15 -5.32
CA LEU A 266 -17.94 1.52 -4.51
C LEU A 266 -18.37 2.08 -3.14
N SER A 267 -19.39 2.94 -3.12
CA SER A 267 -19.98 3.49 -1.90
C SER A 267 -20.50 2.39 -0.98
N GLU A 268 -21.29 1.44 -1.51
CA GLU A 268 -21.81 0.32 -0.76
C GLU A 268 -20.69 -0.59 -0.23
N CYS A 269 -19.71 -0.89 -1.07
CA CYS A 269 -18.54 -1.67 -0.66
C CYS A 269 -17.76 -0.96 0.45
N ALA A 270 -17.47 0.34 0.31
CA ALA A 270 -16.77 1.12 1.32
C ALA A 270 -17.54 1.14 2.65
N ALA A 271 -18.86 1.33 2.61
CA ALA A 271 -19.72 1.29 3.80
C ALA A 271 -19.70 -0.09 4.48
N LEU A 272 -19.77 -1.18 3.72
CA LEU A 272 -19.66 -2.55 4.23
C LEU A 272 -18.35 -2.77 4.99
N TRP A 273 -17.22 -2.43 4.37
CA TRP A 273 -15.90 -2.60 4.98
C TRP A 273 -15.68 -1.70 6.19
N GLN A 274 -16.24 -0.51 6.21
CA GLN A 274 -16.22 0.37 7.39
C GLN A 274 -17.04 -0.20 8.55
N ARG A 275 -18.23 -0.79 8.28
CA ARG A 275 -19.01 -1.48 9.31
C ARG A 275 -18.24 -2.66 9.89
N ALA A 276 -17.64 -3.49 9.06
CA ALA A 276 -16.79 -4.60 9.48
C ALA A 276 -15.61 -4.13 10.34
N GLN A 277 -14.93 -3.05 9.92
CA GLN A 277 -13.83 -2.47 10.70
C GLN A 277 -14.27 -1.99 12.10
N ARG A 278 -15.45 -1.38 12.20
CA ARG A 278 -15.97 -0.95 13.52
C ARG A 278 -16.24 -2.12 14.45
N GLN A 279 -16.67 -3.25 13.91
CA GLN A 279 -17.01 -4.44 14.70
C GLN A 279 -15.80 -5.31 15.02
N LEU A 280 -14.91 -5.53 14.06
CA LEU A 280 -13.78 -6.47 14.18
C LEU A 280 -12.46 -5.80 14.61
N GLY A 281 -12.37 -4.47 14.46
CA GLY A 281 -11.18 -3.70 14.75
C GLY A 281 -10.29 -3.48 13.52
N PHE A 282 -9.38 -2.49 13.63
CA PHE A 282 -8.48 -2.09 12.54
C PHE A 282 -7.52 -3.20 12.13
N ASN A 283 -6.98 -3.94 13.12
CA ASN A 283 -5.91 -4.93 12.91
C ASN A 283 -6.42 -6.33 12.56
N ALA A 284 -7.75 -6.56 12.52
CA ALA A 284 -8.31 -7.80 12.00
C ALA A 284 -7.79 -8.05 10.57
N ASP A 285 -7.61 -9.31 10.18
CA ASP A 285 -7.22 -9.63 8.80
C ASP A 285 -8.36 -9.29 7.82
N ASN A 286 -8.03 -8.82 6.63
CA ASN A 286 -9.07 -8.45 5.65
C ASN A 286 -9.95 -9.64 5.26
N THR A 287 -9.50 -10.87 5.38
CA THR A 287 -10.31 -12.07 5.11
C THR A 287 -11.39 -12.31 6.17
N GLU A 288 -11.28 -11.67 7.35
CA GLU A 288 -12.33 -11.73 8.38
C GLU A 288 -13.63 -10.99 8.00
N ILE A 289 -13.65 -10.25 6.89
CA ILE A 289 -14.90 -9.76 6.29
C ILE A 289 -15.91 -10.91 6.11
N VAL A 290 -15.45 -12.12 5.84
CA VAL A 290 -16.30 -13.31 5.73
C VAL A 290 -17.00 -13.63 7.06
N ARG A 291 -16.27 -13.58 8.18
CA ARG A 291 -16.85 -13.74 9.53
C ARG A 291 -17.88 -12.67 9.86
N TYR A 292 -17.58 -11.43 9.46
CA TYR A 292 -18.53 -10.33 9.62
C TYR A 292 -19.84 -10.59 8.87
N LEU A 293 -19.76 -11.04 7.62
CA LEU A 293 -20.92 -11.35 6.79
C LEU A 293 -21.69 -12.58 7.31
N GLU A 294 -21.01 -13.60 7.82
CA GLU A 294 -21.63 -14.76 8.48
C GLU A 294 -22.45 -14.35 9.69
N ALA A 295 -21.92 -13.46 10.54
CA ALA A 295 -22.58 -12.98 11.75
C ALA A 295 -23.76 -12.03 11.48
N SER A 296 -23.66 -11.20 10.43
CA SER A 296 -24.69 -10.18 10.12
C SER A 296 -26.04 -10.77 9.73
N ARG A 297 -26.11 -12.03 9.30
CA ARG A 297 -27.39 -12.72 9.00
C ARG A 297 -28.00 -13.46 10.18
N GLY A 298 -27.25 -13.68 11.26
CA GLY A 298 -27.80 -14.25 12.48
C GLY A 298 -28.70 -13.26 13.24
N ALA A 299 -28.41 -11.95 13.10
CA ALA A 299 -29.15 -10.90 13.80
C ALA A 299 -30.47 -10.48 13.11
N SER A 300 -30.67 -10.81 11.84
CA SER A 300 -31.90 -10.45 11.08
C SER A 300 -32.92 -11.60 10.98
N ALA A 301 -32.70 -12.73 11.66
CA ALA A 301 -33.63 -13.86 11.68
C ALA A 301 -34.49 -13.86 12.95
N ASP A 302 -34.25 -12.94 13.90
CA ASP A 302 -34.97 -12.83 15.18
C ASP A 302 -35.80 -11.53 15.30
N GLU A 303 -36.00 -10.77 14.19
CA GLU A 303 -36.99 -9.70 14.06
C GLU A 303 -38.11 -10.13 13.07
#